data_4c4a4fdeef98652f0456e0aaf83b8132
#
_entry.id   4c4a4fdeef98652f0456e0aaf83b8132
#
_cell.length_a   1.000
_cell.length_b   1.000
_cell.length_c   1.000
_cell.angle_alpha   90.00
_cell.angle_beta   90.00
_cell.angle_gamma   90.00
#
_symmetry.space_group_name_H-M   'P 1'
#
loop_
_entity.id
_entity.type
_entity.pdbx_description
1 polymer ?
#
loop_
_entity_poly.entity_id
_entity_poly.type
_entity_poly.pdbx_seq_one_letter_code
_entity_poly.pdbx_strand_id
1 'polypeptide(L)'
;MPEIKLTHVTKRWGKFYAVDDLSLDMEDNSFITLLGPSGCGKTTTLRMIAGLETPTSGQIKIGDRVVFDSEAGINVPANKRKVGFLFQNYALWPNMTVYQNISFGLGNIKEELPVIDEDAKALKSMIKALENPGELVKLIEECRDKKGKLDLDMVYLKLIDNYTISIYTAKELYNYKLHEAADKESTSKQKKQELTAKLDSILAGHKEKGEELNEKFEVVSGGKVVTRVRKYSKEEIDLAVRRVSRIVKIGMFMNRYPAELSGGQQQRVAIARTLAPEPQVLFMDEPLSNLDAKLRLEMRYELQRLHVETGSTFVYVTHDQMEAMTLATKICLINNGVLQQYEAPLTVYSRPNNLFVADFVGNPSINFIEAKGV
;
A
#
# COMPACT_ATOMS: atom_id res chain seq x y z
N MET A 1 -1.37 -13.74 6.75
CA MET A 1 -1.62 -13.11 5.43
C MET A 1 -1.81 -14.22 4.41
N PRO A 2 -2.38 -14.00 3.24
CA PRO A 2 -2.71 -15.10 2.34
C PRO A 2 -1.49 -15.60 1.58
N GLU A 3 -1.28 -16.92 1.60
CA GLU A 3 -0.49 -17.68 0.65
C GLU A 3 -1.13 -17.59 -0.74
N ILE A 4 -0.32 -17.61 -1.81
CA ILE A 4 -0.81 -17.68 -3.19
C ILE A 4 -0.39 -19.01 -3.78
N LYS A 5 -1.35 -19.81 -4.24
CA LYS A 5 -1.11 -21.12 -4.83
C LYS A 5 -1.60 -21.19 -6.26
N LEU A 6 -0.71 -21.56 -7.15
CA LEU A 6 -0.99 -21.90 -8.55
C LEU A 6 -0.88 -23.40 -8.72
N THR A 7 -1.86 -24.02 -9.35
CA THR A 7 -1.86 -25.46 -9.61
C THR A 7 -2.15 -25.69 -11.09
N HIS A 8 -1.18 -26.18 -11.83
CA HIS A 8 -1.26 -26.50 -13.26
C HIS A 8 -1.82 -25.35 -14.12
N VAL A 9 -1.39 -24.10 -13.81
CA VAL A 9 -1.90 -22.91 -14.49
C VAL A 9 -1.26 -22.76 -15.85
N THR A 10 -2.08 -22.73 -16.89
CA THR A 10 -1.66 -22.53 -18.28
C THR A 10 -2.35 -21.31 -18.88
N LYS A 11 -1.60 -20.55 -19.70
CA LYS A 11 -2.13 -19.50 -20.56
C LYS A 11 -1.58 -19.63 -21.96
N ARG A 12 -2.50 -19.77 -22.93
CA ARG A 12 -2.15 -19.85 -24.36
C ARG A 12 -3.00 -18.90 -25.19
N TRP A 13 -2.41 -18.42 -26.26
CA TRP A 13 -3.11 -17.71 -27.34
C TRP A 13 -2.87 -18.50 -28.66
N GLY A 14 -3.90 -19.24 -29.07
CA GLY A 14 -3.76 -20.18 -30.17
C GLY A 14 -2.72 -21.27 -29.88
N LYS A 15 -1.62 -21.28 -30.65
CA LYS A 15 -0.49 -22.23 -30.45
C LYS A 15 0.61 -21.73 -29.54
N PHE A 16 0.59 -20.46 -29.16
CA PHE A 16 1.62 -19.85 -28.31
C PHE A 16 1.26 -20.02 -26.84
N TYR A 17 2.15 -20.64 -26.08
CA TYR A 17 2.06 -20.79 -24.64
C TYR A 17 2.83 -19.66 -23.97
N ALA A 18 2.12 -18.72 -23.36
CA ALA A 18 2.73 -17.66 -22.57
C ALA A 18 3.12 -18.13 -21.16
N VAL A 19 2.33 -19.05 -20.61
CA VAL A 19 2.61 -19.78 -19.36
C VAL A 19 2.17 -21.22 -19.58
N ASP A 20 3.04 -22.18 -19.29
CA ASP A 20 2.82 -23.59 -19.56
C ASP A 20 2.97 -24.40 -18.29
N ASP A 21 1.86 -24.95 -17.82
CA ASP A 21 1.76 -25.86 -16.66
C ASP A 21 2.45 -25.35 -15.37
N LEU A 22 2.25 -24.07 -15.06
CA LEU A 22 2.90 -23.44 -13.89
C LEU A 22 2.22 -23.88 -12.59
N SER A 23 2.99 -24.58 -11.73
CA SER A 23 2.60 -24.85 -10.33
C SER A 23 3.59 -24.14 -9.40
N LEU A 24 3.08 -23.34 -8.46
CA LEU A 24 3.90 -22.48 -7.61
C LEU A 24 3.15 -22.13 -6.31
N ASP A 25 3.80 -22.36 -5.19
CA ASP A 25 3.30 -21.99 -3.87
C ASP A 25 4.12 -20.81 -3.34
N MET A 26 3.48 -19.65 -3.26
CA MET A 26 4.07 -18.39 -2.76
C MET A 26 3.64 -18.19 -1.31
N GLU A 27 4.61 -18.18 -0.41
CA GLU A 27 4.39 -18.04 1.03
C GLU A 27 3.85 -16.64 1.37
N ASP A 28 3.09 -16.56 2.45
CA ASP A 28 2.64 -15.28 2.98
C ASP A 28 3.82 -14.44 3.49
N ASN A 29 3.60 -13.12 3.61
CA ASN A 29 4.61 -12.16 4.09
C ASN A 29 5.99 -12.31 3.41
N SER A 30 6.01 -12.71 2.13
CA SER A 30 7.22 -12.87 1.34
C SER A 30 7.33 -11.80 0.25
N PHE A 31 8.58 -11.50 -0.14
CA PHE A 31 8.89 -10.69 -1.31
C PHE A 31 9.32 -11.63 -2.44
N ILE A 32 8.39 -11.96 -3.34
CA ILE A 32 8.63 -12.90 -4.43
C ILE A 32 8.93 -12.13 -5.71
N THR A 33 10.05 -12.45 -6.35
CA THR A 33 10.40 -11.83 -7.63
C THR A 33 10.23 -12.84 -8.76
N LEU A 34 9.40 -12.50 -9.75
CA LEU A 34 9.30 -13.21 -11.02
C LEU A 34 10.39 -12.66 -11.94
N LEU A 35 11.41 -13.48 -12.20
CA LEU A 35 12.61 -13.12 -12.96
C LEU A 35 12.68 -13.92 -14.27
N GLY A 36 13.29 -13.38 -15.31
CA GLY A 36 13.52 -14.08 -16.58
C GLY A 36 13.59 -13.13 -17.77
N PRO A 37 13.88 -13.63 -18.98
CA PRO A 37 13.95 -12.84 -20.21
C PRO A 37 12.66 -12.12 -20.55
N SER A 38 12.73 -11.12 -21.41
CA SER A 38 11.53 -10.45 -21.94
C SER A 38 10.65 -11.44 -22.70
N GLY A 39 9.32 -11.38 -22.48
CA GLY A 39 8.36 -12.26 -23.15
C GLY A 39 8.25 -13.68 -22.58
N CYS A 40 8.95 -14.04 -21.49
CA CYS A 40 8.91 -15.38 -20.91
C CYS A 40 7.67 -15.70 -20.06
N GLY A 41 6.69 -14.80 -19.95
CA GLY A 41 5.44 -15.07 -19.25
C GLY A 41 5.25 -14.40 -17.88
N LYS A 42 6.24 -13.67 -17.33
CA LYS A 42 6.20 -13.04 -15.99
C LYS A 42 4.99 -12.13 -15.79
N THR A 43 4.85 -11.11 -16.62
CA THR A 43 3.72 -10.16 -16.56
C THR A 43 2.38 -10.87 -16.78
N THR A 44 2.33 -11.89 -17.65
CA THR A 44 1.13 -12.70 -17.86
C THR A 44 0.76 -13.46 -16.60
N THR A 45 1.73 -14.10 -15.93
CA THR A 45 1.53 -14.78 -14.64
C THR A 45 1.00 -13.81 -13.58
N LEU A 46 1.66 -12.65 -13.43
CA LEU A 46 1.23 -11.62 -12.49
C LEU A 46 -0.23 -11.17 -12.74
N ARG A 47 -0.58 -10.91 -14.01
CA ARG A 47 -1.93 -10.48 -14.41
C ARG A 47 -2.98 -11.56 -14.19
N MET A 48 -2.64 -12.84 -14.40
CA MET A 48 -3.55 -13.95 -14.12
C MET A 48 -3.86 -14.04 -12.61
N ILE A 49 -2.88 -13.92 -11.74
CA ILE A 49 -3.10 -13.94 -10.29
C ILE A 49 -3.94 -12.73 -9.85
N ALA A 50 -3.67 -11.55 -10.42
CA ALA A 50 -4.43 -10.33 -10.13
C ALA A 50 -5.87 -10.33 -10.70
N GLY A 51 -6.20 -11.24 -11.65
CA GLY A 51 -7.50 -11.28 -12.31
C GLY A 51 -7.65 -10.28 -13.45
N LEU A 52 -6.54 -9.75 -13.97
CA LEU A 52 -6.47 -8.87 -15.14
C LEU A 52 -6.33 -9.66 -16.45
N GLU A 53 -5.95 -10.92 -16.36
CA GLU A 53 -5.88 -11.88 -17.47
C GLU A 53 -6.51 -13.20 -17.02
N THR A 54 -7.24 -13.86 -17.91
CA THR A 54 -7.90 -15.13 -17.60
C THR A 54 -6.99 -16.30 -18.02
N PRO A 55 -6.61 -17.21 -17.12
CA PRO A 55 -5.90 -18.45 -17.47
C PRO A 55 -6.73 -19.30 -18.46
N THR A 56 -6.07 -20.14 -19.24
CA THR A 56 -6.71 -21.12 -20.10
C THR A 56 -7.14 -22.37 -19.31
N SER A 57 -6.32 -22.79 -18.34
CA SER A 57 -6.60 -23.95 -17.47
C SER A 57 -5.89 -23.80 -16.13
N GLY A 58 -6.21 -24.68 -15.18
CA GLY A 58 -5.63 -24.77 -13.85
C GLY A 58 -6.44 -24.08 -12.79
N GLN A 59 -5.82 -23.93 -11.61
CA GLN A 59 -6.46 -23.31 -10.43
C GLN A 59 -5.53 -22.27 -9.80
N ILE A 60 -6.12 -21.15 -9.32
CA ILE A 60 -5.43 -20.12 -8.52
C ILE A 60 -6.18 -19.92 -7.21
N LYS A 61 -5.44 -19.99 -6.09
CA LYS A 61 -5.93 -19.64 -4.74
C LYS A 61 -5.19 -18.44 -4.17
N ILE A 62 -5.88 -17.61 -3.40
CA ILE A 62 -5.31 -16.54 -2.57
C ILE A 62 -5.84 -16.76 -1.17
N GLY A 63 -4.99 -17.18 -0.25
CA GLY A 63 -5.39 -17.72 1.04
C GLY A 63 -6.31 -18.93 0.86
N ASP A 64 -7.38 -19.01 1.65
CA ASP A 64 -8.36 -20.10 1.57
C ASP A 64 -9.33 -19.98 0.38
N ARG A 65 -9.23 -18.87 -0.39
CA ARG A 65 -10.20 -18.58 -1.45
C ARG A 65 -9.69 -18.98 -2.83
N VAL A 66 -10.45 -19.83 -3.53
CA VAL A 66 -10.26 -20.09 -4.96
C VAL A 66 -10.71 -18.85 -5.74
N VAL A 67 -9.79 -18.23 -6.51
CA VAL A 67 -10.07 -17.04 -7.33
C VAL A 67 -10.19 -17.36 -8.82
N PHE A 68 -9.61 -18.48 -9.24
CA PHE A 68 -9.79 -19.06 -10.57
C PHE A 68 -9.77 -20.59 -10.50
N ASP A 69 -10.64 -21.23 -11.23
CA ASP A 69 -10.66 -22.68 -11.41
C ASP A 69 -11.37 -23.00 -12.75
N SER A 70 -10.62 -23.57 -13.69
CA SER A 70 -11.15 -23.88 -15.02
C SER A 70 -12.16 -25.02 -15.01
N GLU A 71 -12.04 -25.97 -14.09
CA GLU A 71 -12.95 -27.13 -14.00
C GLU A 71 -14.25 -26.75 -13.28
N ALA A 72 -14.14 -26.00 -12.19
CA ALA A 72 -15.28 -25.52 -11.43
C ALA A 72 -15.97 -24.28 -12.04
N GLY A 73 -15.41 -23.71 -13.12
CA GLY A 73 -15.95 -22.50 -13.77
C GLY A 73 -15.84 -21.23 -12.91
N ILE A 74 -14.90 -21.19 -11.96
CA ILE A 74 -14.70 -20.05 -11.07
C ILE A 74 -13.76 -19.05 -11.74
N ASN A 75 -14.19 -17.79 -11.85
CA ASN A 75 -13.33 -16.67 -12.28
C ASN A 75 -13.72 -15.39 -11.53
N VAL A 76 -13.03 -15.11 -10.43
CA VAL A 76 -13.27 -13.92 -9.62
C VAL A 76 -12.64 -12.71 -10.30
N PRO A 77 -13.39 -11.63 -10.61
CA PRO A 77 -12.84 -10.44 -11.23
C PRO A 77 -11.86 -9.72 -10.31
N ALA A 78 -10.90 -8.97 -10.90
CA ALA A 78 -9.79 -8.31 -10.20
C ALA A 78 -10.24 -7.45 -9.00
N ASN A 79 -11.29 -6.65 -9.15
CA ASN A 79 -11.82 -5.78 -8.09
C ASN A 79 -12.38 -6.53 -6.86
N LYS A 80 -12.58 -7.84 -6.97
CA LYS A 80 -13.07 -8.70 -5.88
C LYS A 80 -11.97 -9.60 -5.29
N ARG A 81 -10.73 -9.52 -5.81
CA ARG A 81 -9.61 -10.34 -5.30
C ARG A 81 -8.89 -9.70 -4.10
N LYS A 82 -9.22 -8.45 -3.74
CA LYS A 82 -8.60 -7.69 -2.62
C LYS A 82 -7.08 -7.59 -2.73
N VAL A 83 -6.58 -7.40 -3.92
CA VAL A 83 -5.15 -7.26 -4.23
C VAL A 83 -4.85 -5.87 -4.77
N GLY A 84 -3.62 -5.39 -4.52
CA GLY A 84 -3.11 -4.17 -5.11
C GLY A 84 -2.33 -4.45 -6.38
N PHE A 85 -2.41 -3.58 -7.40
CA PHE A 85 -1.65 -3.72 -8.64
C PHE A 85 -0.98 -2.40 -9.04
N LEU A 86 0.35 -2.41 -9.10
CA LEU A 86 1.17 -1.30 -9.57
C LEU A 86 1.62 -1.56 -11.01
N PHE A 87 1.14 -0.73 -11.94
CA PHE A 87 1.47 -0.83 -13.35
C PHE A 87 2.83 -0.19 -13.65
N GLN A 88 3.51 -0.66 -14.69
CA GLN A 88 4.80 -0.19 -15.15
C GLN A 88 4.83 1.33 -15.46
N ASN A 89 3.74 1.88 -16.01
CA ASN A 89 3.60 3.30 -16.34
C ASN A 89 2.92 4.12 -15.21
N TYR A 90 2.85 3.56 -13.98
CA TYR A 90 2.20 4.12 -12.79
C TYR A 90 0.69 4.36 -12.95
N ALA A 91 0.17 4.54 -14.16
CA ALA A 91 -1.24 4.77 -14.51
C ALA A 91 -1.93 5.83 -13.62
N LEU A 92 -1.24 6.94 -13.33
CA LEU A 92 -1.81 8.06 -12.59
C LEU A 92 -2.79 8.84 -13.48
N TRP A 93 -3.89 9.31 -12.87
CA TRP A 93 -4.84 10.19 -13.55
C TRP A 93 -4.22 11.61 -13.62
N PRO A 94 -3.93 12.15 -14.83
CA PRO A 94 -3.17 13.40 -14.96
C PRO A 94 -3.95 14.63 -14.50
N ASN A 95 -5.27 14.58 -14.52
CA ASN A 95 -6.20 15.65 -14.13
C ASN A 95 -6.68 15.55 -12.68
N MET A 96 -6.11 14.64 -11.90
CA MET A 96 -6.36 14.50 -10.47
C MET A 96 -5.11 14.88 -9.68
N THR A 97 -5.30 15.55 -8.54
CA THR A 97 -4.19 15.82 -7.61
C THR A 97 -3.64 14.51 -7.01
N VAL A 98 -2.51 14.59 -6.33
CA VAL A 98 -1.94 13.45 -5.58
C VAL A 98 -2.97 12.87 -4.60
N TYR A 99 -3.60 13.74 -3.81
CA TYR A 99 -4.65 13.32 -2.88
C TYR A 99 -5.79 12.58 -3.59
N GLN A 100 -6.29 13.13 -4.69
CA GLN A 100 -7.38 12.53 -5.46
C GLN A 100 -6.97 11.18 -6.09
N ASN A 101 -5.74 11.08 -6.59
CA ASN A 101 -5.21 9.82 -7.12
C ASN A 101 -5.21 8.71 -6.06
N ILE A 102 -4.81 9.02 -4.82
CA ILE A 102 -4.74 8.03 -3.74
C ILE A 102 -6.14 7.69 -3.21
N SER A 103 -7.00 8.70 -3.02
CA SER A 103 -8.32 8.54 -2.41
C SER A 103 -9.38 7.92 -3.32
N PHE A 104 -9.18 7.97 -4.66
CA PHE A 104 -10.19 7.57 -5.65
C PHE A 104 -10.70 6.14 -5.45
N GLY A 105 -9.79 5.19 -5.24
CA GLY A 105 -10.13 3.79 -4.99
C GLY A 105 -10.98 3.59 -3.75
N LEU A 106 -10.60 4.27 -2.65
CA LEU A 106 -11.26 4.17 -1.35
C LEU A 106 -12.73 4.62 -1.40
N GLY A 107 -13.03 5.69 -2.13
CA GLY A 107 -14.40 6.21 -2.25
C GLY A 107 -15.39 5.27 -2.93
N ASN A 108 -14.88 4.24 -3.64
CA ASN A 108 -15.69 3.25 -4.36
C ASN A 108 -15.82 1.91 -3.63
N ILE A 109 -15.02 1.68 -2.60
CA ILE A 109 -15.10 0.45 -1.78
C ILE A 109 -16.37 0.50 -0.94
N LYS A 110 -17.15 -0.59 -0.98
CA LYS A 110 -18.31 -0.83 -0.14
C LYS A 110 -18.18 -2.20 0.47
N GLU A 111 -17.95 -2.25 1.76
CA GLU A 111 -17.77 -3.50 2.50
C GLU A 111 -18.30 -3.40 3.91
N GLU A 112 -18.30 -4.50 4.61
CA GLU A 112 -18.71 -4.57 6.01
C GLU A 112 -17.64 -3.91 6.89
N LEU A 113 -17.97 -2.75 7.45
CA LEU A 113 -17.05 -1.91 8.22
C LEU A 113 -17.65 -1.64 9.61
N PRO A 114 -16.80 -1.48 10.64
CA PRO A 114 -17.23 -1.00 11.95
C PRO A 114 -17.98 0.34 11.85
N VAL A 115 -18.95 0.53 12.70
CA VAL A 115 -19.58 1.85 12.91
C VAL A 115 -18.69 2.62 13.86
N ILE A 116 -18.07 3.70 13.37
CA ILE A 116 -17.17 4.57 14.15
C ILE A 116 -17.90 5.87 14.46
N ASP A 117 -17.79 6.35 15.70
CA ASP A 117 -18.19 7.71 16.07
C ASP A 117 -17.01 8.66 15.78
N GLU A 118 -17.04 9.26 14.58
CA GLU A 118 -15.99 10.16 14.09
C GLU A 118 -15.91 11.45 14.92
N ASP A 119 -17.05 11.95 15.42
CA ASP A 119 -17.10 13.16 16.24
C ASP A 119 -16.42 12.91 17.58
N ALA A 120 -16.73 11.81 18.26
CA ALA A 120 -16.08 11.44 19.52
C ALA A 120 -14.57 11.25 19.33
N LYS A 121 -14.15 10.62 18.22
CA LYS A 121 -12.75 10.40 17.88
C LYS A 121 -12.01 11.71 17.64
N ALA A 122 -12.59 12.64 16.86
CA ALA A 122 -12.03 13.96 16.58
C ALA A 122 -11.92 14.78 17.86
N LEU A 123 -12.98 14.83 18.70
CA LEU A 123 -12.98 15.52 19.98
C LEU A 123 -11.88 15.02 20.91
N LYS A 124 -11.73 13.68 21.04
CA LYS A 124 -10.68 13.11 21.89
C LYS A 124 -9.28 13.48 21.40
N SER A 125 -9.06 13.49 20.10
CA SER A 125 -7.78 13.86 19.50
C SER A 125 -7.46 15.34 19.72
N MET A 126 -8.46 16.22 19.58
CA MET A 126 -8.30 17.66 19.86
C MET A 126 -8.06 17.93 21.36
N ILE A 127 -8.78 17.26 22.26
CA ILE A 127 -8.55 17.33 23.71
C ILE A 127 -7.10 16.97 24.03
N LYS A 128 -6.58 15.88 23.45
CA LYS A 128 -5.19 15.46 23.62
C LYS A 128 -4.19 16.51 23.12
N ALA A 129 -4.44 17.12 21.96
CA ALA A 129 -3.58 18.18 21.43
C ALA A 129 -3.57 19.43 22.33
N LEU A 130 -4.69 19.75 22.96
CA LEU A 130 -4.84 20.88 23.89
C LEU A 130 -4.24 20.61 25.28
N GLU A 131 -3.77 19.40 25.59
CA GLU A 131 -3.05 19.11 26.84
C GLU A 131 -1.67 19.75 26.89
N ASN A 132 -1.08 20.00 25.72
CA ASN A 132 0.22 20.67 25.61
C ASN A 132 0.14 21.87 24.65
N PRO A 133 -0.46 22.99 25.08
CA PRO A 133 -0.66 24.17 24.23
C PRO A 133 0.65 24.79 23.74
N GLY A 134 1.74 24.66 24.51
CA GLY A 134 3.07 25.14 24.12
C GLY A 134 3.61 24.41 22.91
N GLU A 135 3.49 23.09 22.87
CA GLU A 135 3.90 22.26 21.73
C GLU A 135 3.05 22.55 20.50
N LEU A 136 1.71 22.63 20.66
CA LEU A 136 0.78 22.95 19.57
C LEU A 136 1.14 24.29 18.91
N VAL A 137 1.37 25.34 19.73
CA VAL A 137 1.74 26.65 19.23
C VAL A 137 3.10 26.63 18.56
N LYS A 138 4.09 25.92 19.11
CA LYS A 138 5.42 25.75 18.53
C LYS A 138 5.34 25.11 17.15
N LEU A 139 4.55 24.04 16.98
CA LEU A 139 4.34 23.38 15.68
C LEU A 139 3.76 24.34 14.62
N ILE A 140 2.83 25.20 15.03
CA ILE A 140 2.24 26.21 14.13
C ILE A 140 3.27 27.28 13.77
N GLU A 141 3.97 27.85 14.77
CA GLU A 141 4.95 28.93 14.57
C GLU A 141 6.16 28.50 13.73
N GLU A 142 6.60 27.26 13.82
CA GLU A 142 7.64 26.67 12.97
C GLU A 142 7.28 26.63 11.47
N CYS A 143 6.02 26.87 11.12
CA CYS A 143 5.57 26.94 9.73
C CYS A 143 5.54 28.37 9.16
N ARG A 144 6.15 29.36 9.86
CA ARG A 144 6.31 30.70 9.32
C ARG A 144 7.46 30.77 8.32
N ASP A 145 7.20 31.42 7.20
CA ASP A 145 8.24 31.72 6.22
C ASP A 145 9.21 32.83 6.72
N LYS A 146 10.25 33.12 5.95
CA LYS A 146 11.22 34.19 6.27
C LYS A 146 10.60 35.60 6.37
N LYS A 147 9.37 35.78 5.87
CA LYS A 147 8.61 37.04 5.93
C LYS A 147 7.59 37.03 7.07
N GLY A 148 7.57 36.00 7.91
CA GLY A 148 6.65 35.87 9.04
C GLY A 148 5.23 35.39 8.68
N LYS A 149 4.97 35.04 7.41
CA LYS A 149 3.67 34.52 6.97
C LYS A 149 3.58 33.03 7.25
N LEU A 150 2.44 32.58 7.81
CA LEU A 150 2.17 31.16 8.02
C LEU A 150 1.88 30.45 6.69
N ASP A 151 2.57 29.33 6.47
CA ASP A 151 2.23 28.37 5.43
C ASP A 151 1.18 27.39 5.99
N LEU A 152 -0.08 27.60 5.65
CA LEU A 152 -1.20 26.81 6.17
C LEU A 152 -1.14 25.34 5.76
N ASP A 153 -0.63 25.03 4.56
CA ASP A 153 -0.49 23.65 4.11
C ASP A 153 0.53 22.91 4.98
N MET A 154 1.63 23.57 5.33
CA MET A 154 2.64 23.02 6.24
C MET A 154 2.11 22.92 7.68
N VAL A 155 1.32 23.90 8.16
CA VAL A 155 0.68 23.83 9.47
C VAL A 155 -0.22 22.60 9.56
N TYR A 156 -1.13 22.43 8.61
CA TYR A 156 -2.03 21.28 8.60
C TYR A 156 -1.27 19.97 8.52
N LEU A 157 -0.24 19.87 7.68
CA LEU A 157 0.58 18.67 7.56
C LEU A 157 1.25 18.32 8.90
N LYS A 158 1.87 19.29 9.58
CA LYS A 158 2.49 19.06 10.90
C LYS A 158 1.48 18.62 11.96
N LEU A 159 0.29 19.24 12.01
CA LEU A 159 -0.77 18.84 12.94
C LEU A 159 -1.26 17.42 12.66
N ILE A 160 -1.48 17.08 11.39
CA ILE A 160 -1.87 15.74 10.95
C ILE A 160 -0.81 14.70 11.37
N ASP A 161 0.46 15.00 11.14
CA ASP A 161 1.54 14.05 11.42
C ASP A 161 1.82 13.89 12.93
N ASN A 162 1.76 14.98 13.68
CA ASN A 162 2.04 14.94 15.12
C ASN A 162 0.91 14.28 15.93
N TYR A 163 -0.35 14.59 15.58
CA TYR A 163 -1.52 14.11 16.34
C TYR A 163 -2.25 12.93 15.67
N THR A 164 -1.83 12.51 14.49
CA THR A 164 -2.47 11.41 13.71
C THR A 164 -3.95 11.65 13.49
N ILE A 165 -4.30 12.87 13.07
CA ILE A 165 -5.67 13.36 12.83
C ILE A 165 -5.93 13.58 11.33
N SER A 166 -7.22 13.71 10.96
CA SER A 166 -7.60 14.08 9.59
C SER A 166 -7.34 15.55 9.30
N ILE A 167 -7.41 15.93 8.03
CA ILE A 167 -7.32 17.34 7.61
C ILE A 167 -8.47 18.16 8.19
N TYR A 168 -9.65 17.55 8.39
CA TYR A 168 -10.82 18.24 8.95
C TYR A 168 -10.59 18.61 10.41
N THR A 169 -10.16 17.66 11.21
CA THR A 169 -9.80 17.87 12.62
C THR A 169 -8.62 18.83 12.77
N ALA A 170 -7.62 18.77 11.88
CA ALA A 170 -6.48 19.70 11.91
C ALA A 170 -6.90 21.16 11.62
N LYS A 171 -7.82 21.37 10.67
CA LYS A 171 -8.39 22.68 10.39
C LYS A 171 -9.19 23.23 11.56
N GLU A 172 -9.99 22.40 12.22
CA GLU A 172 -10.77 22.79 13.39
C GLU A 172 -9.84 23.17 14.55
N LEU A 173 -8.81 22.38 14.83
CA LEU A 173 -7.80 22.64 15.85
C LEU A 173 -7.05 23.96 15.59
N TYR A 174 -6.66 24.23 14.35
CA TYR A 174 -6.04 25.48 13.95
C TYR A 174 -6.97 26.69 14.13
N ASN A 175 -8.27 26.54 13.86
CA ASN A 175 -9.27 27.61 13.98
C ASN A 175 -9.50 28.06 15.42
N TYR A 176 -9.01 27.33 16.43
CA TYR A 176 -8.99 27.83 17.82
C TYR A 176 -7.98 28.96 18.03
N LYS A 177 -7.10 29.21 17.08
CA LYS A 177 -6.16 30.35 17.02
C LYS A 177 -5.31 30.51 18.28
N LEU A 178 -4.91 29.41 18.90
CA LEU A 178 -4.11 29.42 20.11
C LEU A 178 -2.78 30.19 19.97
N HIS A 179 -2.20 30.19 18.77
CA HIS A 179 -0.99 30.93 18.45
C HIS A 179 -1.16 32.45 18.47
N GLU A 180 -2.40 32.95 18.32
CA GLU A 180 -2.77 34.38 18.40
C GLU A 180 -3.25 34.79 19.82
N ALA A 181 -3.56 33.82 20.69
CA ALA A 181 -4.10 34.09 22.03
C ALA A 181 -3.07 34.75 22.96
N ALA A 182 -3.54 35.78 23.71
CA ALA A 182 -2.71 36.48 24.72
C ALA A 182 -2.32 35.55 25.88
N ASP A 183 -3.26 34.73 26.37
CA ASP A 183 -3.02 33.67 27.35
C ASP A 183 -3.39 32.32 26.72
N LYS A 184 -2.36 31.59 26.30
CA LYS A 184 -2.47 30.31 25.62
C LYS A 184 -2.98 29.20 26.53
N GLU A 185 -2.55 29.20 27.77
CA GLU A 185 -2.93 28.18 28.76
C GLU A 185 -4.39 28.28 29.15
N SER A 186 -4.85 29.52 29.49
CA SER A 186 -6.24 29.76 29.84
C SER A 186 -7.18 29.46 28.68
N THR A 187 -6.85 29.89 27.45
CA THR A 187 -7.63 29.62 26.25
C THR A 187 -7.71 28.13 25.93
N SER A 188 -6.57 27.43 26.06
CA SER A 188 -6.52 25.97 25.87
C SER A 188 -7.38 25.23 26.89
N LYS A 189 -7.29 25.62 28.18
CA LYS A 189 -8.08 25.02 29.24
C LYS A 189 -9.57 25.19 29.03
N GLN A 190 -10.01 26.39 28.66
CA GLN A 190 -11.41 26.67 28.33
C GLN A 190 -11.89 25.80 27.16
N LYS A 191 -11.13 25.77 26.04
CA LYS A 191 -11.49 24.94 24.89
C LYS A 191 -11.52 23.45 25.23
N LYS A 192 -10.55 22.98 26.01
CA LYS A 192 -10.54 21.59 26.49
C LYS A 192 -11.80 21.24 27.29
N GLN A 193 -12.25 22.15 28.18
CA GLN A 193 -13.49 21.95 28.94
C GLN A 193 -14.72 21.87 28.03
N GLU A 194 -14.85 22.80 27.06
CA GLU A 194 -15.92 22.78 26.07
C GLU A 194 -15.97 21.45 25.28
N LEU A 195 -14.81 20.99 24.81
CA LEU A 195 -14.73 19.73 24.04
C LEU A 195 -14.99 18.50 24.90
N THR A 196 -14.53 18.51 26.17
CA THR A 196 -14.81 17.42 27.11
C THR A 196 -16.30 17.30 27.40
N ALA A 197 -17.00 18.41 27.63
CA ALA A 197 -18.43 18.39 27.83
C ALA A 197 -19.21 17.84 26.60
N LYS A 198 -18.76 18.18 25.38
CA LYS A 198 -19.34 17.62 24.15
C LYS A 198 -19.09 16.12 24.06
N LEU A 199 -17.87 15.65 24.34
CA LEU A 199 -17.52 14.24 24.33
C LEU A 199 -18.36 13.45 25.35
N ASP A 200 -18.50 13.97 26.56
CA ASP A 200 -19.30 13.35 27.63
C ASP A 200 -20.77 13.24 27.23
N SER A 201 -21.31 14.25 26.53
CA SER A 201 -22.67 14.20 25.98
C SER A 201 -22.84 13.10 24.93
N ILE A 202 -21.86 12.92 24.04
CA ILE A 202 -21.89 11.81 23.04
C ILE A 202 -21.84 10.46 23.75
N LEU A 203 -20.93 10.30 24.72
CA LEU A 203 -20.79 9.06 25.49
C LEU A 203 -22.06 8.72 26.28
N ALA A 204 -22.72 9.73 26.86
CA ALA A 204 -24.01 9.54 27.53
C ALA A 204 -25.09 9.08 26.55
N GLY A 205 -25.18 9.68 25.37
CA GLY A 205 -26.11 9.27 24.32
C GLY A 205 -25.94 7.83 23.84
N HIS A 206 -24.69 7.31 23.77
CA HIS A 206 -24.43 5.90 23.48
C HIS A 206 -24.90 5.00 24.64
N LYS A 207 -24.61 5.38 25.89
CA LYS A 207 -25.06 4.62 27.06
C LYS A 207 -26.59 4.50 27.16
N GLU A 208 -27.32 5.56 26.83
CA GLU A 208 -28.81 5.52 26.79
C GLU A 208 -29.34 4.52 25.77
N LYS A 209 -28.59 4.26 24.69
CA LYS A 209 -28.90 3.26 23.64
C LYS A 209 -28.42 1.86 23.99
N GLY A 210 -27.75 1.66 25.13
CA GLY A 210 -27.11 0.40 25.48
C GLY A 210 -25.87 0.08 24.64
N GLU A 211 -25.20 1.11 24.15
CA GLU A 211 -24.00 1.05 23.35
C GLU A 211 -22.81 1.62 24.14
N GLU A 212 -21.58 1.20 23.78
CA GLU A 212 -20.33 1.73 24.30
C GLU A 212 -19.37 2.03 23.14
N LEU A 213 -18.43 2.93 23.34
CA LEU A 213 -17.34 3.17 22.40
C LEU A 213 -16.06 2.50 22.93
N ASN A 214 -15.40 1.71 22.08
CA ASN A 214 -14.09 1.14 22.41
C ASN A 214 -12.96 2.16 22.21
N GLU A 215 -11.70 1.75 22.42
CA GLU A 215 -10.52 2.62 22.27
C GLU A 215 -10.34 3.19 20.84
N LYS A 216 -10.94 2.54 19.85
CA LYS A 216 -10.94 3.00 18.44
C LYS A 216 -12.17 3.83 18.08
N PHE A 217 -13.02 4.13 19.06
CA PHE A 217 -14.31 4.80 18.87
C PHE A 217 -15.30 4.03 17.99
N GLU A 218 -15.14 2.70 17.92
CA GLU A 218 -16.11 1.81 17.28
C GLU A 218 -17.26 1.57 18.25
N VAL A 219 -18.48 1.60 17.74
CA VAL A 219 -19.69 1.32 18.50
C VAL A 219 -19.74 -0.16 18.86
N VAL A 220 -19.87 -0.46 20.14
CA VAL A 220 -20.00 -1.82 20.70
C VAL A 220 -21.39 -1.96 21.31
N SER A 221 -22.11 -3.01 20.91
CA SER A 221 -23.41 -3.37 21.48
C SER A 221 -23.42 -4.85 21.82
N GLY A 222 -23.83 -5.17 23.05
CA GLY A 222 -23.82 -6.57 23.53
C GLY A 222 -22.45 -7.25 23.51
N GLY A 223 -21.36 -6.46 23.73
CA GLY A 223 -19.99 -6.97 23.73
C GLY A 223 -19.39 -7.23 22.34
N LYS A 224 -20.08 -6.86 21.26
CA LYS A 224 -19.59 -7.01 19.88
C LYS A 224 -19.55 -5.67 19.16
N VAL A 225 -18.52 -5.48 18.33
CA VAL A 225 -18.43 -4.29 17.46
C VAL A 225 -19.58 -4.34 16.45
N VAL A 226 -20.30 -3.22 16.36
CA VAL A 226 -21.39 -3.07 15.38
C VAL A 226 -20.79 -2.82 14.01
N THR A 227 -21.10 -3.66 13.03
CA THR A 227 -20.66 -3.53 11.65
C THR A 227 -21.84 -3.22 10.72
N ARG A 228 -21.57 -2.50 9.65
CA ARG A 228 -22.55 -2.22 8.57
C ARG A 228 -21.87 -2.24 7.21
N VAL A 229 -22.60 -2.69 6.20
CA VAL A 229 -22.14 -2.59 4.80
C VAL A 229 -22.28 -1.14 4.35
N ARG A 230 -21.15 -0.42 4.30
CA ARG A 230 -21.09 1.01 3.97
C ARG A 230 -19.83 1.37 3.18
N LYS A 231 -19.77 2.56 2.63
CA LYS A 231 -18.53 3.16 2.13
C LYS A 231 -17.71 3.74 3.27
N TYR A 232 -16.44 3.98 3.01
CA TYR A 232 -15.59 4.78 3.91
C TYR A 232 -16.13 6.20 4.04
N SER A 233 -16.06 6.76 5.24
CA SER A 233 -16.34 8.17 5.49
C SER A 233 -15.23 9.06 4.90
N LYS A 234 -15.49 10.39 4.83
CA LYS A 234 -14.46 11.35 4.41
C LYS A 234 -13.25 11.37 5.35
N GLU A 235 -13.49 11.21 6.65
CA GLU A 235 -12.47 11.12 7.70
C GLU A 235 -11.62 9.86 7.52
N GLU A 236 -12.26 8.71 7.35
CA GLU A 236 -11.56 7.43 7.13
C GLU A 236 -10.70 7.47 5.86
N ILE A 237 -11.23 8.05 4.77
CA ILE A 237 -10.47 8.22 3.52
C ILE A 237 -9.27 9.13 3.75
N ASP A 238 -9.45 10.28 4.42
CA ASP A 238 -8.33 11.20 4.68
C ASP A 238 -7.27 10.56 5.55
N LEU A 239 -7.66 9.88 6.62
CA LEU A 239 -6.73 9.15 7.50
C LEU A 239 -5.95 8.06 6.75
N ALA A 240 -6.62 7.29 5.88
CA ALA A 240 -5.97 6.29 5.05
C ALA A 240 -4.96 6.92 4.07
N VAL A 241 -5.35 8.01 3.38
CA VAL A 241 -4.46 8.77 2.48
C VAL A 241 -3.25 9.31 3.25
N ARG A 242 -3.45 9.90 4.44
CA ARG A 242 -2.36 10.47 5.25
C ARG A 242 -1.41 9.40 5.76
N ARG A 243 -1.94 8.25 6.19
CA ARG A 243 -1.13 7.12 6.62
C ARG A 243 -0.18 6.66 5.50
N VAL A 244 -0.71 6.36 4.30
CA VAL A 244 0.14 5.89 3.21
C VAL A 244 1.08 6.98 2.69
N SER A 245 0.66 8.24 2.71
CA SER A 245 1.49 9.38 2.33
C SER A 245 2.72 9.54 3.22
N ARG A 246 2.58 9.27 4.53
CA ARG A 246 3.70 9.22 5.49
C ARG A 246 4.65 8.09 5.16
N ILE A 247 4.11 6.89 4.94
CA ILE A 247 4.91 5.70 4.62
C ILE A 247 5.80 5.97 3.39
N VAL A 248 5.24 6.53 2.32
CA VAL A 248 6.00 6.80 1.08
C VAL A 248 6.60 8.22 1.01
N LYS A 249 6.50 9.04 2.08
CA LYS A 249 7.10 10.38 2.21
C LYS A 249 6.68 11.38 1.13
N ILE A 250 5.37 11.46 0.83
CA ILE A 250 4.81 12.39 -0.17
C ILE A 250 3.76 13.36 0.39
N GLY A 251 3.64 13.47 1.70
CA GLY A 251 2.61 14.28 2.37
C GLY A 251 2.56 15.75 1.91
N MET A 252 3.71 16.34 1.56
CA MET A 252 3.81 17.74 1.10
C MET A 252 3.32 17.98 -0.34
N PHE A 253 3.01 16.92 -1.11
CA PHE A 253 2.63 17.03 -2.52
C PHE A 253 1.14 16.81 -2.78
N MET A 254 0.30 16.72 -1.74
CA MET A 254 -1.11 16.32 -1.85
C MET A 254 -1.94 17.15 -2.83
N ASN A 255 -1.63 18.45 -2.94
CA ASN A 255 -2.34 19.40 -3.80
C ASN A 255 -1.75 19.49 -5.22
N ARG A 256 -0.62 18.81 -5.51
CA ARG A 256 0.03 18.82 -6.83
C ARG A 256 -0.60 17.83 -7.79
N TYR A 257 -0.45 18.09 -9.08
CA TYR A 257 -0.81 17.18 -10.16
C TYR A 257 0.39 16.31 -10.56
N PRO A 258 0.17 15.12 -11.17
CA PRO A 258 1.25 14.24 -11.61
C PRO A 258 2.32 14.91 -12.49
N ALA A 259 1.92 15.84 -13.37
CA ALA A 259 2.85 16.57 -14.24
C ALA A 259 3.83 17.48 -13.47
N GLU A 260 3.55 17.83 -12.23
CA GLU A 260 4.39 18.68 -11.36
C GLU A 260 5.36 17.86 -10.49
N LEU A 261 5.40 16.53 -10.70
CA LEU A 261 6.17 15.59 -9.91
C LEU A 261 7.29 14.96 -10.73
N SER A 262 8.43 14.69 -10.07
CA SER A 262 9.48 13.84 -10.65
C SER A 262 8.98 12.38 -10.82
N GLY A 263 9.66 11.60 -11.68
CA GLY A 263 9.31 10.18 -11.90
C GLY A 263 9.24 9.36 -10.60
N GLY A 264 10.19 9.52 -9.70
CA GLY A 264 10.17 8.86 -8.39
C GLY A 264 9.05 9.33 -7.47
N GLN A 265 8.66 10.61 -7.54
CA GLN A 265 7.49 11.09 -6.80
C GLN A 265 6.20 10.52 -7.37
N GLN A 266 6.07 10.44 -8.71
CA GLN A 266 4.93 9.79 -9.37
C GLN A 266 4.81 8.32 -8.96
N GLN A 267 5.94 7.60 -8.93
CA GLN A 267 5.98 6.23 -8.46
C GLN A 267 5.49 6.09 -7.02
N ARG A 268 5.97 6.94 -6.11
CA ARG A 268 5.51 6.96 -4.71
C ARG A 268 4.01 7.22 -4.59
N VAL A 269 3.46 8.10 -5.43
CA VAL A 269 2.00 8.31 -5.51
C VAL A 269 1.27 7.04 -5.96
N ALA A 270 1.78 6.34 -6.97
CA ALA A 270 1.20 5.10 -7.45
C ALA A 270 1.25 3.98 -6.40
N ILE A 271 2.38 3.87 -5.68
CA ILE A 271 2.52 2.96 -4.52
C ILE A 271 1.50 3.31 -3.43
N ALA A 272 1.41 4.60 -3.04
CA ALA A 272 0.44 5.05 -2.03
C ALA A 272 -1.00 4.72 -2.42
N ARG A 273 -1.38 4.98 -3.68
CA ARG A 273 -2.70 4.64 -4.21
C ARG A 273 -3.01 3.15 -4.09
N THR A 274 -2.00 2.32 -4.35
CA THR A 274 -2.15 0.86 -4.31
C THR A 274 -2.21 0.33 -2.87
N LEU A 275 -1.48 0.97 -1.94
CA LEU A 275 -1.44 0.60 -0.52
C LEU A 275 -2.63 1.15 0.29
N ALA A 276 -3.28 2.22 -0.17
CA ALA A 276 -4.34 2.88 0.59
C ALA A 276 -5.51 1.95 0.98
N PRO A 277 -5.94 1.00 0.13
CA PRO A 277 -6.96 0.01 0.48
C PRO A 277 -6.48 -1.13 1.37
N GLU A 278 -5.25 -1.10 1.88
CA GLU A 278 -4.62 -2.16 2.69
C GLU A 278 -4.67 -3.56 2.03
N PRO A 279 -4.14 -3.71 0.81
CA PRO A 279 -4.17 -4.99 0.14
C PRO A 279 -3.28 -6.00 0.88
N GLN A 280 -3.74 -7.25 0.97
CA GLN A 280 -2.95 -8.35 1.53
C GLN A 280 -1.81 -8.77 0.61
N VAL A 281 -2.00 -8.61 -0.70
CA VAL A 281 -1.02 -8.90 -1.74
C VAL A 281 -0.83 -7.67 -2.64
N LEU A 282 0.41 -7.30 -2.88
CA LEU A 282 0.79 -6.22 -3.79
C LEU A 282 1.55 -6.76 -4.99
N PHE A 283 0.96 -6.61 -6.17
CA PHE A 283 1.57 -6.94 -7.45
C PHE A 283 2.25 -5.72 -8.06
N MET A 284 3.47 -5.89 -8.56
CA MET A 284 4.26 -4.82 -9.17
C MET A 284 4.86 -5.30 -10.50
N ASP A 285 4.44 -4.66 -11.60
CA ASP A 285 4.88 -4.99 -12.96
C ASP A 285 5.98 -4.01 -13.39
N GLU A 286 7.24 -4.41 -13.27
CA GLU A 286 8.46 -3.64 -13.60
C GLU A 286 8.45 -2.19 -13.08
N PRO A 287 8.18 -1.94 -11.79
CA PRO A 287 7.90 -0.60 -11.29
C PRO A 287 9.11 0.34 -11.33
N LEU A 288 10.35 -0.18 -11.40
CA LEU A 288 11.58 0.61 -11.40
C LEU A 288 12.17 0.85 -12.79
N SER A 289 11.60 0.26 -13.85
CA SER A 289 12.16 0.29 -15.20
C SER A 289 12.30 1.71 -15.78
N ASN A 290 11.43 2.62 -15.41
CA ASN A 290 11.38 4.00 -15.92
C ASN A 290 12.19 5.01 -15.09
N LEU A 291 13.02 4.54 -14.14
CA LEU A 291 13.82 5.38 -13.26
C LEU A 291 15.30 5.38 -13.66
N ASP A 292 15.97 6.50 -13.41
CA ASP A 292 17.43 6.57 -13.50
C ASP A 292 18.11 5.67 -12.42
N ALA A 293 19.39 5.35 -12.62
CA ALA A 293 20.11 4.40 -11.79
C ALA A 293 20.16 4.78 -10.30
N LYS A 294 20.33 6.08 -9.99
CA LYS A 294 20.40 6.58 -8.61
C LYS A 294 19.05 6.43 -7.92
N LEU A 295 17.99 6.90 -8.58
CA LEU A 295 16.64 6.84 -8.05
C LEU A 295 16.15 5.38 -7.93
N ARG A 296 16.53 4.51 -8.86
CA ARG A 296 16.24 3.08 -8.80
C ARG A 296 16.83 2.44 -7.54
N LEU A 297 18.07 2.77 -7.20
CA LEU A 297 18.71 2.29 -5.97
C LEU A 297 17.97 2.77 -4.72
N GLU A 298 17.62 4.05 -4.64
CA GLU A 298 16.86 4.61 -3.52
C GLU A 298 15.49 3.91 -3.38
N MET A 299 14.80 3.67 -4.50
CA MET A 299 13.49 3.04 -4.48
C MET A 299 13.52 1.55 -4.12
N ARG A 300 14.63 0.81 -4.39
CA ARG A 300 14.80 -0.55 -3.87
C ARG A 300 14.77 -0.59 -2.35
N TYR A 301 15.53 0.29 -1.68
CA TYR A 301 15.51 0.39 -0.21
C TYR A 301 14.12 0.76 0.33
N GLU A 302 13.42 1.68 -0.35
CA GLU A 302 12.06 2.05 0.05
C GLU A 302 11.07 0.88 -0.11
N LEU A 303 11.17 0.07 -1.17
CA LEU A 303 10.32 -1.11 -1.36
C LEU A 303 10.57 -2.19 -0.30
N GLN A 304 11.85 -2.44 0.06
CA GLN A 304 12.18 -3.34 1.18
C GLN A 304 11.59 -2.84 2.49
N ARG A 305 11.76 -1.55 2.79
CA ARG A 305 11.18 -0.93 3.99
C ARG A 305 9.65 -1.05 4.00
N LEU A 306 9.00 -0.77 2.88
CA LEU A 306 7.55 -0.88 2.73
C LEU A 306 7.06 -2.31 2.96
N HIS A 307 7.76 -3.30 2.44
CA HIS A 307 7.44 -4.72 2.67
C HIS A 307 7.47 -5.06 4.16
N VAL A 308 8.53 -4.66 4.87
CA VAL A 308 8.67 -4.87 6.32
C VAL A 308 7.58 -4.12 7.11
N GLU A 309 7.31 -2.84 6.76
CA GLU A 309 6.33 -2.01 7.48
C GLU A 309 4.87 -2.47 7.27
N THR A 310 4.55 -2.97 6.07
CA THR A 310 3.17 -3.39 5.75
C THR A 310 2.90 -4.85 6.11
N GLY A 311 3.94 -5.71 6.14
CA GLY A 311 3.81 -7.14 6.30
C GLY A 311 3.02 -7.84 5.18
N SER A 312 2.75 -7.14 4.06
CA SER A 312 2.01 -7.68 2.92
C SER A 312 2.90 -8.57 2.07
N THR A 313 2.30 -9.55 1.36
CA THR A 313 3.02 -10.34 0.34
C THR A 313 3.22 -9.49 -0.91
N PHE A 314 4.48 -9.36 -1.36
CA PHE A 314 4.84 -8.61 -2.56
C PHE A 314 5.21 -9.59 -3.68
N VAL A 315 4.60 -9.42 -4.85
CA VAL A 315 4.97 -10.17 -6.06
C VAL A 315 5.43 -9.17 -7.12
N TYR A 316 6.70 -9.25 -7.43
CA TYR A 316 7.45 -8.26 -8.20
C TYR A 316 7.96 -8.85 -9.51
N VAL A 317 7.67 -8.21 -10.63
CA VAL A 317 8.20 -8.60 -11.95
C VAL A 317 9.38 -7.71 -12.28
N THR A 318 10.49 -8.31 -12.69
CA THR A 318 11.65 -7.62 -13.24
C THR A 318 12.41 -8.50 -14.23
N HIS A 319 13.22 -7.88 -15.05
CA HIS A 319 14.26 -8.52 -15.86
C HIS A 319 15.66 -8.21 -15.31
N ASP A 320 15.77 -7.36 -14.27
CA ASP A 320 17.04 -6.96 -13.63
C ASP A 320 17.38 -7.96 -12.52
N GLN A 321 18.50 -8.67 -12.71
CA GLN A 321 19.01 -9.66 -11.75
C GLN A 321 19.36 -9.00 -10.40
N MET A 322 19.93 -7.80 -10.42
CA MET A 322 20.32 -7.09 -9.19
C MET A 322 19.10 -6.69 -8.36
N GLU A 323 17.98 -6.35 -9.00
CA GLU A 323 16.71 -6.11 -8.30
C GLU A 323 16.21 -7.40 -7.63
N ALA A 324 16.18 -8.51 -8.39
CA ALA A 324 15.75 -9.80 -7.88
C ALA A 324 16.62 -10.28 -6.71
N MET A 325 17.94 -10.23 -6.86
CA MET A 325 18.89 -10.69 -5.83
C MET A 325 18.85 -9.85 -4.55
N THR A 326 18.48 -8.54 -4.67
CA THR A 326 18.48 -7.61 -3.54
C THR A 326 17.13 -7.60 -2.81
N LEU A 327 16.01 -7.64 -3.55
CA LEU A 327 14.67 -7.45 -3.00
C LEU A 327 14.03 -8.75 -2.52
N ALA A 328 14.28 -9.86 -3.23
CA ALA A 328 13.50 -11.07 -3.04
C ALA A 328 13.85 -11.85 -1.77
N THR A 329 12.82 -12.37 -1.12
CA THR A 329 12.96 -13.52 -0.21
C THR A 329 13.05 -14.82 -1.00
N LYS A 330 12.32 -14.92 -2.12
CA LYS A 330 12.40 -16.02 -3.09
C LYS A 330 12.33 -15.49 -4.53
N ILE A 331 13.13 -16.09 -5.42
CA ILE A 331 13.13 -15.81 -6.85
C ILE A 331 12.43 -16.96 -7.60
N CYS A 332 11.41 -16.60 -8.37
CA CYS A 332 10.75 -17.48 -9.33
C CYS A 332 11.34 -17.19 -10.71
N LEU A 333 12.27 -18.01 -11.17
CA LEU A 333 12.88 -17.88 -12.49
C LEU A 333 12.05 -18.59 -13.54
N ILE A 334 11.57 -17.84 -14.53
CA ILE A 334 10.71 -18.34 -15.62
C ILE A 334 11.43 -18.18 -16.96
N ASN A 335 11.37 -19.22 -17.79
CA ASN A 335 11.83 -19.16 -19.17
C ASN A 335 10.83 -19.87 -20.09
N ASN A 336 10.46 -19.23 -21.21
CA ASN A 336 9.50 -19.76 -22.17
C ASN A 336 8.19 -20.28 -21.53
N GLY A 337 7.66 -19.56 -20.56
CA GLY A 337 6.42 -19.93 -19.89
C GLY A 337 6.56 -21.01 -18.82
N VAL A 338 7.75 -21.58 -18.63
CA VAL A 338 8.02 -22.71 -17.73
C VAL A 338 8.87 -22.27 -16.53
N LEU A 339 8.53 -22.75 -15.34
CA LEU A 339 9.29 -22.54 -14.12
C LEU A 339 10.65 -23.28 -14.24
N GLN A 340 11.74 -22.53 -14.03
CA GLN A 340 13.10 -23.08 -14.04
C GLN A 340 13.62 -23.37 -12.64
N GLN A 341 13.38 -22.44 -11.70
CA GLN A 341 13.75 -22.58 -10.29
C GLN A 341 12.94 -21.61 -9.42
N TYR A 342 12.60 -22.06 -8.20
CA TYR A 342 11.93 -21.22 -7.19
C TYR A 342 12.60 -21.42 -5.84
N GLU A 343 13.49 -20.52 -5.46
CA GLU A 343 14.31 -20.62 -4.27
C GLU A 343 14.76 -19.25 -3.76
N ALA A 344 15.40 -19.21 -2.57
CA ALA A 344 16.06 -18.03 -2.05
C ALA A 344 17.17 -17.55 -3.00
N PRO A 345 17.43 -16.22 -3.11
CA PRO A 345 18.40 -15.65 -4.05
C PRO A 345 19.77 -16.34 -4.00
N LEU A 346 20.31 -16.55 -2.80
CA LEU A 346 21.61 -17.19 -2.62
C LEU A 346 21.63 -18.63 -3.12
N THR A 347 20.54 -19.37 -2.99
CA THR A 347 20.39 -20.75 -3.49
C THR A 347 20.32 -20.76 -5.01
N VAL A 348 19.55 -19.85 -5.62
CA VAL A 348 19.46 -19.71 -7.08
C VAL A 348 20.84 -19.44 -7.70
N TYR A 349 21.64 -18.60 -7.05
CA TYR A 349 23.00 -18.27 -7.50
C TYR A 349 23.99 -19.42 -7.30
N SER A 350 24.00 -20.04 -6.11
CA SER A 350 25.04 -21.04 -5.73
C SER A 350 24.71 -22.46 -6.14
N ARG A 351 23.43 -22.77 -6.38
CA ARG A 351 22.94 -24.13 -6.75
C ARG A 351 21.89 -24.03 -7.86
N PRO A 352 22.28 -23.60 -9.07
CA PRO A 352 21.35 -23.47 -10.18
C PRO A 352 20.87 -24.86 -10.64
N ASN A 353 19.57 -25.01 -10.89
CA ASN A 353 18.95 -26.26 -11.29
C ASN A 353 19.35 -26.72 -12.71
N ASN A 354 19.75 -25.79 -13.55
CA ASN A 354 20.14 -26.07 -14.93
C ASN A 354 21.08 -25.00 -15.49
N LEU A 355 21.60 -25.22 -16.70
CA LEU A 355 22.55 -24.32 -17.37
C LEU A 355 21.94 -22.94 -17.65
N PHE A 356 20.65 -22.87 -17.99
CA PHE A 356 19.98 -21.61 -18.22
C PHE A 356 19.97 -20.73 -16.94
N VAL A 357 19.63 -21.31 -15.78
CA VAL A 357 19.63 -20.60 -14.49
C VAL A 357 21.04 -20.10 -14.17
N ALA A 358 22.05 -20.97 -14.32
CA ALA A 358 23.42 -20.63 -14.05
C ALA A 358 23.95 -19.48 -14.92
N ASP A 359 23.65 -19.49 -16.21
CA ASP A 359 24.03 -18.42 -17.15
C ASP A 359 23.26 -17.15 -16.89
N PHE A 360 21.95 -17.26 -16.73
CA PHE A 360 21.05 -16.10 -16.59
C PHE A 360 21.30 -15.31 -15.30
N VAL A 361 21.63 -15.95 -14.18
CA VAL A 361 21.82 -15.29 -12.88
C VAL A 361 23.29 -14.89 -12.65
N GLY A 362 24.22 -15.45 -13.40
CA GLY A 362 25.65 -15.14 -13.30
C GLY A 362 26.00 -13.73 -13.76
N ASN A 363 26.70 -12.95 -12.93
CA ASN A 363 27.29 -11.68 -13.33
C ASN A 363 28.74 -11.57 -12.83
N PRO A 364 29.76 -11.78 -13.68
CA PRO A 364 29.66 -12.11 -15.13
C PRO A 364 29.03 -13.47 -15.38
N SER A 365 28.52 -13.68 -16.60
CA SER A 365 27.99 -14.99 -17.04
C SER A 365 29.00 -16.10 -16.87
N ILE A 366 28.53 -17.33 -16.62
CA ILE A 366 29.41 -18.52 -16.46
C ILE A 366 30.09 -18.86 -17.76
N ASN A 367 31.29 -19.50 -17.66
CA ASN A 367 32.00 -20.05 -18.80
C ASN A 367 31.54 -21.49 -19.04
N PHE A 368 31.15 -21.80 -20.28
CA PHE A 368 30.86 -23.18 -20.69
C PHE A 368 32.11 -23.82 -21.29
N ILE A 369 32.48 -24.97 -20.79
CA ILE A 369 33.60 -25.78 -21.32
C ILE A 369 33.03 -27.11 -21.73
N GLU A 370 33.10 -27.42 -23.04
CA GLU A 370 32.80 -28.75 -23.52
C GLU A 370 33.96 -29.72 -23.18
N ALA A 371 33.65 -30.76 -22.45
CA ALA A 371 34.61 -31.81 -22.14
C ALA A 371 34.02 -33.18 -22.49
N LYS A 372 34.85 -34.06 -23.15
CA LYS A 372 34.53 -35.48 -23.29
C LYS A 372 35.05 -36.19 -22.06
N GLY A 373 34.17 -36.90 -21.35
CA GLY A 373 34.63 -37.90 -20.37
C GLY A 373 35.42 -39.00 -21.08
N VAL A 374 36.59 -39.32 -20.55
CA VAL A 374 37.44 -40.43 -21.00
C VAL A 374 37.07 -41.66 -20.23
#